data_b435c9ebbad98b4d3a772bf386accc85
#
_entry.id   b435c9ebbad98b4d3a772bf386accc85
#
_cell.length_a   1.000
_cell.length_b   1.000
_cell.length_c   1.000
_cell.angle_alpha   90.00
_cell.angle_beta   90.00
_cell.angle_gamma   90.00
#
_symmetry.space_group_name_H-M   'P 1'
#
loop_
_entity.id
_entity.type
_entity.pdbx_description
1 polymer ?
#
loop_
_entity_poly.entity_id
_entity_poly.type
_entity_poly.pdbx_seq_one_letter_code
_entity_poly.pdbx_strand_id
1 'polypeptide(L)'
;MDGYKAAKGKKISSDIKWKTVARLVGDLFQSDNAPRLFPTRTGDAQNRLTYAEAARWLLHLNGFDDDSAKMPTPKGVGYLGQLGLLYAKGRNLFETLMLNFVLVDDRDEVFDDGEGDSKAYWEKPVCEVIEREIPQPRPQKDLLTMQSRRIFLHREHGMVTGYLLTMGDYFAKDASLLNEMMTVWKADDAREFSPKRHRLEYQVWRDFASLLGMKQNNRKNKQPGIVHWLQILEDSTDAIKMNINLFHICVTGAFYNLKGAGWQIVDYIQDDLTINASLLAKMNEMWIQEIVGILDKTKDAVRNLGDFAADIAEVSGNSFQGGLSTKRKEIVKFAQEEGYHHLDQAFRIWLLGINPDNDELEMRTAEWLLIAKKTLLQLAQEQLNQCSDTALVGYVKGGVEQNAIKAFQKFQYRIKNILG
;
A
#
# COMPACT_ATOMS: atom_id res chain seq x y z
N MET A 1 -15.34 -33.05 -12.66
CA MET A 1 -15.91 -31.67 -12.74
C MET A 1 -17.42 -31.68 -12.93
N ASP A 2 -18.05 -32.81 -12.79
CA ASP A 2 -19.49 -32.97 -13.11
C ASP A 2 -20.47 -32.29 -12.12
N GLY A 3 -19.99 -31.54 -11.15
CA GLY A 3 -20.79 -30.82 -10.14
C GLY A 3 -20.83 -29.31 -10.24
N TYR A 4 -20.11 -28.68 -11.14
CA TYR A 4 -20.11 -27.22 -11.23
C TYR A 4 -21.04 -26.71 -12.30
N LYS A 5 -22.05 -25.94 -11.90
CA LYS A 5 -22.97 -25.25 -12.83
C LYS A 5 -22.39 -23.88 -13.20
N ALA A 6 -22.39 -23.57 -14.48
CA ALA A 6 -22.09 -22.21 -14.95
C ALA A 6 -23.12 -21.21 -14.43
N ALA A 7 -22.71 -19.97 -14.17
CA ALA A 7 -23.64 -18.88 -13.90
C ALA A 7 -24.66 -18.78 -15.04
N LYS A 8 -25.90 -18.37 -14.70
CA LYS A 8 -27.05 -18.34 -15.65
C LYS A 8 -26.61 -17.83 -17.03
N GLY A 9 -26.72 -18.69 -18.06
CA GLY A 9 -26.50 -18.35 -19.46
C GLY A 9 -25.06 -18.54 -20.00
N LYS A 10 -24.07 -18.91 -19.16
CA LYS A 10 -22.72 -19.24 -19.64
C LYS A 10 -22.53 -20.77 -19.61
N LYS A 11 -22.10 -21.34 -20.73
CA LYS A 11 -21.60 -22.73 -20.75
C LYS A 11 -20.27 -22.75 -20.00
N ILE A 12 -20.06 -23.77 -19.16
CA ILE A 12 -18.73 -24.08 -18.65
C ILE A 12 -17.86 -24.30 -19.89
N SER A 13 -16.86 -23.46 -20.07
CA SER A 13 -15.96 -23.59 -21.20
C SER A 13 -15.32 -24.98 -21.15
N SER A 14 -15.41 -25.73 -22.24
CA SER A 14 -14.64 -26.97 -22.42
C SER A 14 -13.12 -26.75 -22.38
N ASP A 15 -12.69 -25.53 -22.24
CA ASP A 15 -11.30 -25.06 -22.29
C ASP A 15 -10.59 -25.01 -20.94
N ILE A 16 -11.22 -25.47 -19.85
CA ILE A 16 -10.52 -25.62 -18.57
C ILE A 16 -9.51 -26.78 -18.70
N LYS A 17 -8.26 -26.41 -18.92
CA LYS A 17 -7.15 -27.36 -19.07
C LYS A 17 -6.34 -27.46 -17.80
N TRP A 18 -5.84 -28.67 -17.53
CA TRP A 18 -4.82 -28.88 -16.53
C TRP A 18 -3.60 -28.00 -16.82
N LYS A 19 -3.16 -27.29 -15.78
CA LYS A 19 -1.94 -26.47 -15.81
C LYS A 19 -0.89 -27.13 -14.91
N THR A 20 0.37 -26.97 -15.27
CA THR A 20 1.49 -27.40 -14.44
C THR A 20 1.52 -26.56 -13.17
N VAL A 21 1.87 -27.17 -12.06
CA VAL A 21 1.93 -26.47 -10.76
C VAL A 21 2.95 -25.32 -10.75
N ALA A 22 3.94 -25.33 -11.65
CA ALA A 22 4.87 -24.23 -11.83
C ALA A 22 4.19 -22.87 -12.01
N ARG A 23 3.02 -22.85 -12.66
CA ARG A 23 2.26 -21.61 -12.88
C ARG A 23 1.49 -21.12 -11.64
N LEU A 24 1.37 -21.96 -10.62
CA LEU A 24 0.83 -21.54 -9.32
C LEU A 24 1.84 -20.70 -8.54
N VAL A 25 3.12 -20.90 -8.82
CA VAL A 25 4.24 -20.27 -8.12
C VAL A 25 4.58 -18.92 -8.78
N GLY A 26 4.18 -17.82 -8.17
CA GLY A 26 4.43 -16.47 -8.70
C GLY A 26 5.90 -16.12 -8.94
N ASP A 27 6.83 -16.85 -8.27
CA ASP A 27 8.27 -16.69 -8.46
C ASP A 27 8.82 -17.37 -9.71
N LEU A 28 8.05 -18.25 -10.35
CA LEU A 28 8.46 -18.97 -11.56
C LEU A 28 7.92 -18.35 -12.83
N PHE A 29 6.71 -17.84 -12.77
CA PHE A 29 6.00 -17.29 -13.91
C PHE A 29 5.42 -15.91 -13.62
N GLN A 30 5.64 -14.99 -14.53
CA GLN A 30 5.00 -13.68 -14.54
C GLN A 30 3.62 -13.73 -15.21
N SER A 31 3.47 -14.59 -16.21
CA SER A 31 2.21 -14.91 -16.90
C SER A 31 2.30 -16.28 -17.56
N ASP A 32 1.21 -16.75 -18.15
CA ASP A 32 1.16 -18.05 -18.82
C ASP A 32 2.26 -18.24 -19.90
N ASN A 33 2.74 -17.15 -20.48
CA ASN A 33 3.73 -17.16 -21.57
C ASN A 33 5.04 -16.43 -21.24
N ALA A 34 5.22 -15.99 -19.99
CA ALA A 34 6.40 -15.24 -19.59
C ALA A 34 7.02 -15.85 -18.30
N PRO A 35 7.90 -16.87 -18.44
CA PRO A 35 8.69 -17.37 -17.32
C PRO A 35 9.62 -16.26 -16.79
N ARG A 36 9.91 -16.25 -15.50
CA ARG A 36 10.89 -15.33 -14.93
C ARG A 36 12.30 -15.71 -15.36
N LEU A 37 13.13 -14.70 -15.63
CA LEU A 37 14.54 -14.91 -16.04
C LEU A 37 15.36 -15.59 -14.95
N PHE A 38 15.08 -15.28 -13.69
CA PHE A 38 15.78 -15.84 -12.53
C PHE A 38 14.77 -16.53 -11.61
N PRO A 39 14.33 -17.75 -11.96
CA PRO A 39 13.37 -18.48 -11.15
C PRO A 39 14.02 -18.99 -9.86
N THR A 40 13.23 -19.05 -8.79
CA THR A 40 13.66 -19.60 -7.49
C THR A 40 13.84 -21.13 -7.52
N ARG A 41 13.35 -21.79 -8.55
CA ARG A 41 13.39 -23.26 -8.71
C ARG A 41 13.76 -23.63 -10.14
N THR A 42 14.48 -24.75 -10.28
CA THR A 42 14.90 -25.28 -11.58
C THR A 42 14.58 -26.77 -11.72
N GLY A 43 14.59 -27.28 -12.93
CA GLY A 43 14.36 -28.70 -13.22
C GLY A 43 13.04 -29.23 -12.67
N ASP A 44 13.03 -30.45 -12.17
CA ASP A 44 11.83 -31.13 -11.65
C ASP A 44 11.17 -30.40 -10.46
N ALA A 45 11.95 -29.62 -9.69
CA ALA A 45 11.43 -28.85 -8.57
C ALA A 45 10.43 -27.77 -8.97
N GLN A 46 10.41 -27.34 -10.24
CA GLN A 46 9.41 -26.43 -10.79
C GLN A 46 8.00 -27.07 -10.89
N ASN A 47 7.97 -28.39 -11.10
CA ASN A 47 6.75 -29.11 -11.42
C ASN A 47 6.12 -29.86 -10.23
N ARG A 48 6.66 -29.66 -9.02
CA ARG A 48 6.19 -30.32 -7.81
C ARG A 48 6.14 -29.35 -6.65
N LEU A 49 5.07 -29.39 -5.86
CA LEU A 49 4.94 -28.70 -4.59
C LEU A 49 4.55 -29.69 -3.50
N THR A 50 5.10 -29.50 -2.31
CA THR A 50 4.54 -30.12 -1.12
C THR A 50 3.14 -29.56 -0.83
N TYR A 51 2.35 -30.27 -0.04
CA TYR A 51 1.02 -29.76 0.35
C TYR A 51 1.11 -28.42 1.12
N ALA A 52 2.15 -28.27 1.97
CA ALA A 52 2.35 -27.03 2.70
C ALA A 52 2.70 -25.84 1.79
N GLU A 53 3.52 -26.07 0.77
CA GLU A 53 3.82 -25.03 -0.24
C GLU A 53 2.59 -24.70 -1.08
N ALA A 54 1.87 -25.71 -1.54
CA ALA A 54 0.65 -25.51 -2.30
C ALA A 54 -0.40 -24.74 -1.49
N ALA A 55 -0.55 -25.02 -0.19
CA ALA A 55 -1.45 -24.28 0.69
C ALA A 55 -1.10 -22.78 0.77
N ARG A 56 0.18 -22.45 0.93
CA ARG A 56 0.64 -21.04 0.92
C ARG A 56 0.35 -20.34 -0.40
N TRP A 57 0.60 -21.02 -1.53
CA TRP A 57 0.29 -20.47 -2.84
C TRP A 57 -1.20 -20.31 -3.11
N LEU A 58 -2.03 -21.19 -2.53
CA LEU A 58 -3.49 -21.03 -2.60
C LEU A 58 -3.96 -19.75 -1.91
N LEU A 59 -3.40 -19.43 -0.74
CA LEU A 59 -3.71 -18.18 -0.04
C LEU A 59 -3.29 -16.97 -0.87
N HIS A 60 -2.07 -16.98 -1.40
CA HIS A 60 -1.58 -15.92 -2.27
C HIS A 60 -2.47 -15.75 -3.51
N LEU A 61 -2.83 -16.85 -4.16
CA LEU A 61 -3.65 -16.83 -5.36
C LEU A 61 -5.04 -16.23 -5.10
N ASN A 62 -5.70 -16.65 -4.02
CA ASN A 62 -6.99 -16.10 -3.65
C ASN A 62 -6.92 -14.61 -3.32
N GLY A 63 -5.84 -14.16 -2.69
CA GLY A 63 -5.66 -12.76 -2.31
C GLY A 63 -5.22 -11.86 -3.45
N PHE A 64 -4.23 -12.29 -4.21
CA PHE A 64 -3.46 -11.41 -5.10
C PHE A 64 -3.38 -11.85 -6.56
N ASP A 65 -4.05 -12.94 -6.96
CA ASP A 65 -3.95 -13.41 -8.36
C ASP A 65 -4.26 -12.29 -9.36
N ASP A 66 -3.51 -12.27 -10.43
CA ASP A 66 -3.75 -11.35 -11.54
C ASP A 66 -4.96 -11.78 -12.38
N ASP A 67 -5.46 -10.90 -13.25
CA ASP A 67 -6.53 -11.21 -14.18
C ASP A 67 -5.99 -11.52 -15.60
N SER A 68 -4.68 -11.72 -15.72
CA SER A 68 -4.03 -11.95 -17.00
C SER A 68 -4.36 -13.30 -17.58
N ALA A 69 -5.27 -13.34 -18.52
CA ALA A 69 -5.45 -14.41 -19.50
C ALA A 69 -5.76 -15.83 -18.98
N LYS A 70 -5.97 -16.03 -17.67
CA LYS A 70 -6.27 -17.36 -17.17
C LYS A 70 -7.72 -17.74 -17.40
N MET A 71 -8.60 -16.74 -17.30
CA MET A 71 -10.03 -16.87 -17.59
C MET A 71 -10.61 -15.54 -18.06
N PRO A 72 -11.52 -15.52 -19.03
CA PRO A 72 -12.19 -14.31 -19.46
C PRO A 72 -13.19 -13.86 -18.41
N THR A 73 -12.75 -13.08 -17.44
CA THR A 73 -13.67 -12.48 -16.47
C THR A 73 -13.43 -11.00 -16.28
N PRO A 74 -14.48 -10.22 -16.14
CA PRO A 74 -14.38 -8.79 -15.91
C PRO A 74 -14.12 -8.44 -14.44
N LYS A 75 -13.72 -9.38 -13.58
CA LYS A 75 -13.74 -9.22 -12.12
C LYS A 75 -12.41 -8.77 -11.51
N GLY A 76 -11.38 -8.71 -12.31
CA GLY A 76 -10.08 -8.14 -11.92
C GLY A 76 -9.24 -9.06 -11.04
N VAL A 77 -8.26 -8.45 -10.40
CA VAL A 77 -7.31 -9.12 -9.51
C VAL A 77 -7.96 -9.69 -8.26
N GLY A 78 -7.27 -10.56 -7.54
CA GLY A 78 -7.69 -11.09 -6.25
C GLY A 78 -8.08 -9.96 -5.28
N TYR A 79 -9.00 -10.24 -4.34
CA TYR A 79 -9.63 -9.17 -3.57
C TYR A 79 -8.63 -8.34 -2.72
N LEU A 80 -7.59 -8.97 -2.15
CA LEU A 80 -6.55 -8.26 -1.39
C LEU A 80 -5.70 -7.35 -2.29
N GLY A 81 -5.51 -7.73 -3.55
CA GLY A 81 -4.80 -6.91 -4.54
C GLY A 81 -5.51 -5.60 -4.89
N GLN A 82 -6.77 -5.44 -4.47
CA GLN A 82 -7.53 -4.20 -4.62
C GLN A 82 -7.39 -3.26 -3.42
N LEU A 83 -6.77 -3.71 -2.34
CA LEU A 83 -6.68 -3.04 -1.06
C LEU A 83 -5.31 -2.40 -0.86
N GLY A 84 -5.21 -1.48 0.09
CA GLY A 84 -3.97 -0.99 0.66
C GLY A 84 -3.81 -1.57 2.05
N LEU A 85 -3.32 -2.80 2.13
CA LEU A 85 -3.31 -3.56 3.37
C LEU A 85 -2.29 -3.02 4.36
N LEU A 86 -2.70 -2.97 5.61
CA LEU A 86 -1.84 -2.73 6.75
C LEU A 86 -2.15 -3.72 7.87
N TYR A 87 -1.14 -4.07 8.66
CA TYR A 87 -1.26 -4.92 9.82
C TYR A 87 -0.26 -4.56 10.91
N ALA A 88 -0.57 -4.88 12.14
CA ALA A 88 0.34 -4.73 13.26
C ALA A 88 1.22 -5.98 13.39
N LYS A 89 2.54 -5.83 13.38
CA LYS A 89 3.50 -6.91 13.54
C LYS A 89 3.90 -7.05 14.99
N GLY A 90 3.71 -8.24 15.56
CA GLY A 90 4.20 -8.62 16.88
C GLY A 90 5.62 -9.21 16.83
N ARG A 91 6.17 -9.55 18.00
CA ARG A 91 7.50 -10.20 18.14
C ARG A 91 7.56 -11.60 17.54
N ASN A 92 6.41 -12.24 17.39
CA ASN A 92 6.24 -13.58 16.81
C ASN A 92 4.90 -13.69 16.10
N LEU A 93 4.65 -14.81 15.42
CA LEU A 93 3.42 -15.03 14.67
C LEU A 93 2.16 -14.98 15.55
N PHE A 94 2.21 -15.53 16.75
CA PHE A 94 1.08 -15.52 17.68
C PHE A 94 0.68 -14.08 18.06
N GLU A 95 1.65 -13.27 18.46
CA GLU A 95 1.39 -11.86 18.79
C GLU A 95 0.87 -11.09 17.56
N THR A 96 1.46 -11.34 16.38
CA THR A 96 0.98 -10.74 15.14
C THR A 96 -0.49 -11.09 14.88
N LEU A 97 -0.87 -12.36 15.02
CA LEU A 97 -2.27 -12.77 14.85
C LEU A 97 -3.20 -12.15 15.89
N MET A 98 -2.76 -12.08 17.15
CA MET A 98 -3.57 -11.50 18.22
C MET A 98 -3.76 -9.98 18.08
N LEU A 99 -2.72 -9.25 17.69
CA LEU A 99 -2.83 -7.81 17.43
C LEU A 99 -3.79 -7.48 16.28
N ASN A 100 -3.91 -8.39 15.31
CA ASN A 100 -4.77 -8.20 14.14
C ASN A 100 -6.13 -8.92 14.26
N PHE A 101 -6.42 -9.50 15.42
CA PHE A 101 -7.71 -10.11 15.70
C PHE A 101 -8.70 -9.03 16.14
N VAL A 102 -9.17 -8.25 15.18
CA VAL A 102 -10.09 -7.13 15.40
C VAL A 102 -11.46 -7.66 15.81
N LEU A 103 -11.92 -7.28 16.98
CA LEU A 103 -13.18 -7.78 17.58
C LEU A 103 -14.35 -6.81 17.45
N VAL A 104 -14.09 -5.55 17.10
CA VAL A 104 -15.12 -4.51 16.99
C VAL A 104 -15.07 -3.82 15.64
N ASP A 105 -16.19 -3.31 15.19
CA ASP A 105 -16.28 -2.49 13.99
C ASP A 105 -15.92 -1.01 14.27
N ASP A 106 -16.08 -0.16 13.28
CA ASP A 106 -15.79 1.29 13.36
C ASP A 106 -16.83 2.07 14.20
N ARG A 107 -17.81 1.40 14.80
CA ARG A 107 -18.83 1.94 15.71
C ARG A 107 -18.69 1.40 17.14
N ASP A 108 -17.59 0.73 17.46
CA ASP A 108 -17.36 0.03 18.72
C ASP A 108 -18.34 -1.14 18.98
N GLU A 109 -19.05 -1.59 17.94
CA GLU A 109 -19.92 -2.76 18.06
C GLU A 109 -19.10 -4.04 17.84
N VAL A 110 -19.28 -5.01 18.74
CA VAL A 110 -18.65 -6.34 18.59
C VAL A 110 -19.16 -6.96 17.29
N PHE A 111 -18.24 -7.51 16.49
CA PHE A 111 -18.63 -8.24 15.29
C PHE A 111 -19.60 -9.34 15.63
N ASP A 112 -20.80 -9.22 15.11
CA ASP A 112 -21.81 -10.26 15.21
C ASP A 112 -21.35 -11.49 14.43
N ASP A 113 -21.22 -12.62 15.12
CA ASP A 113 -20.92 -13.92 14.50
C ASP A 113 -22.04 -14.37 13.53
N GLY A 114 -23.14 -13.64 13.47
CA GLY A 114 -24.35 -14.02 12.75
C GLY A 114 -24.96 -15.27 13.39
N GLU A 115 -26.13 -15.17 13.96
CA GLU A 115 -26.83 -16.34 14.48
C GLU A 115 -26.89 -17.44 13.41
N GLY A 116 -26.16 -18.52 13.65
CA GLY A 116 -26.42 -19.85 13.09
C GLY A 116 -25.63 -20.32 11.89
N ASP A 117 -25.01 -19.52 11.05
CA ASP A 117 -24.35 -20.05 9.83
C ASP A 117 -23.02 -19.39 9.45
N SER A 118 -22.36 -18.78 10.39
CA SER A 118 -21.04 -18.18 10.24
C SER A 118 -19.92 -19.23 10.16
N LYS A 119 -19.87 -19.96 9.03
CA LYS A 119 -18.84 -20.97 8.75
C LYS A 119 -17.82 -20.41 7.78
N ALA A 120 -16.55 -20.73 8.01
CA ALA A 120 -15.52 -20.49 7.02
C ALA A 120 -15.86 -21.19 5.69
N TYR A 121 -15.37 -20.68 4.56
CA TYR A 121 -15.75 -21.24 3.25
C TYR A 121 -15.37 -22.71 3.09
N TRP A 122 -14.32 -23.19 3.73
CA TRP A 122 -13.94 -24.62 3.71
C TRP A 122 -14.84 -25.51 4.56
N GLU A 123 -15.69 -24.96 5.43
CA GLU A 123 -16.68 -25.68 6.22
C GLU A 123 -18.04 -25.71 5.55
N LYS A 124 -18.23 -24.89 4.53
CA LYS A 124 -19.46 -24.83 3.74
C LYS A 124 -19.48 -25.96 2.69
N PRO A 125 -20.64 -26.42 2.28
CA PRO A 125 -20.72 -27.35 1.14
C PRO A 125 -20.01 -26.80 -0.09
N VAL A 126 -19.43 -27.69 -0.90
CA VAL A 126 -18.79 -27.29 -2.16
C VAL A 126 -19.78 -26.47 -2.99
N CYS A 127 -19.34 -25.26 -3.34
CA CYS A 127 -20.17 -24.34 -4.11
C CYS A 127 -20.34 -24.89 -5.53
N GLU A 128 -21.57 -25.15 -5.93
CA GLU A 128 -21.92 -25.64 -7.29
C GLU A 128 -21.79 -24.53 -8.36
N VAL A 129 -21.70 -23.27 -7.95
CA VAL A 129 -21.64 -22.12 -8.86
C VAL A 129 -20.18 -21.67 -8.99
N ILE A 130 -19.71 -21.54 -10.23
CA ILE A 130 -18.32 -21.12 -10.52
C ILE A 130 -18.08 -19.67 -10.06
N GLU A 131 -18.96 -18.75 -10.43
CA GLU A 131 -18.90 -17.34 -10.05
C GLU A 131 -20.08 -17.01 -9.13
N ARG A 132 -19.81 -16.37 -8.00
CA ARG A 132 -20.83 -15.92 -7.07
C ARG A 132 -20.55 -14.51 -6.61
N GLU A 133 -21.54 -13.65 -6.73
CA GLU A 133 -21.50 -12.31 -6.15
C GLU A 133 -21.84 -12.36 -4.66
N ILE A 134 -21.00 -11.75 -3.86
CA ILE A 134 -21.21 -11.56 -2.43
C ILE A 134 -21.61 -10.11 -2.21
N PRO A 135 -22.87 -9.83 -1.84
CA PRO A 135 -23.36 -8.47 -1.78
C PRO A 135 -22.72 -7.69 -0.63
N GLN A 136 -22.59 -8.28 0.54
CA GLN A 136 -21.96 -7.67 1.71
C GLN A 136 -21.49 -8.78 2.67
N PRO A 137 -20.18 -9.00 2.79
CA PRO A 137 -19.66 -9.93 3.79
C PRO A 137 -19.85 -9.30 5.17
N ARG A 138 -20.72 -9.86 6.00
CA ARG A 138 -20.93 -9.33 7.35
C ARG A 138 -20.10 -10.04 8.40
N PRO A 139 -20.01 -11.38 8.47
CA PRO A 139 -19.01 -11.93 9.35
C PRO A 139 -17.63 -11.79 8.71
N GLN A 140 -16.63 -11.41 9.50
CA GLN A 140 -15.22 -11.35 9.05
C GLN A 140 -14.76 -12.69 8.45
N LYS A 141 -15.30 -13.79 8.91
CA LYS A 141 -15.05 -15.13 8.35
C LYS A 141 -15.33 -15.21 6.87
N ASP A 142 -16.42 -14.62 6.40
CA ASP A 142 -16.75 -14.60 4.97
C ASP A 142 -15.73 -13.76 4.19
N LEU A 143 -15.29 -12.64 4.74
CA LEU A 143 -14.28 -11.78 4.12
C LEU A 143 -12.92 -12.48 4.06
N LEU A 144 -12.43 -12.98 5.20
CA LEU A 144 -11.09 -13.56 5.32
C LEU A 144 -10.94 -14.91 4.62
N THR A 145 -12.02 -15.64 4.41
CA THR A 145 -11.99 -16.97 3.79
C THR A 145 -12.58 -17.01 2.38
N MET A 146 -12.89 -15.85 1.80
CA MET A 146 -13.46 -15.74 0.46
C MET A 146 -12.59 -16.42 -0.60
N GLN A 147 -13.22 -17.24 -1.43
CA GLN A 147 -12.55 -17.93 -2.53
C GLN A 147 -12.70 -17.15 -3.83
N SER A 148 -11.91 -16.11 -4.03
CA SER A 148 -11.91 -15.32 -5.27
C SER A 148 -11.48 -16.15 -6.50
N ARG A 149 -10.80 -17.24 -6.26
CA ARG A 149 -10.40 -18.24 -7.25
C ARG A 149 -10.79 -19.63 -6.76
N ARG A 150 -11.43 -20.44 -7.63
CA ARG A 150 -11.69 -21.84 -7.34
C ARG A 150 -10.60 -22.68 -7.97
N ILE A 151 -9.90 -23.44 -7.14
CA ILE A 151 -8.72 -24.19 -7.52
C ILE A 151 -8.93 -25.64 -7.16
N PHE A 152 -8.71 -26.53 -8.13
CA PHE A 152 -8.68 -27.96 -7.92
C PHE A 152 -7.25 -28.47 -8.14
N LEU A 153 -6.63 -29.04 -7.12
CA LEU A 153 -5.24 -29.51 -7.15
C LEU A 153 -5.16 -30.97 -7.62
N HIS A 154 -4.27 -31.24 -8.56
CA HIS A 154 -3.89 -32.59 -8.92
C HIS A 154 -2.78 -33.07 -7.97
N ARG A 155 -3.05 -34.18 -7.31
CA ARG A 155 -2.15 -34.77 -6.29
C ARG A 155 -1.65 -36.13 -6.77
N GLU A 156 -0.34 -36.31 -6.73
CA GLU A 156 0.32 -37.53 -7.17
C GLU A 156 1.54 -37.81 -6.27
N HIS A 157 1.67 -39.04 -5.78
CA HIS A 157 2.80 -39.49 -4.94
C HIS A 157 3.14 -38.55 -3.74
N GLY A 158 2.11 -38.01 -3.07
CA GLY A 158 2.29 -37.10 -1.92
C GLY A 158 2.66 -35.67 -2.28
N MET A 159 2.66 -35.31 -3.54
CA MET A 159 2.98 -33.98 -4.06
C MET A 159 1.81 -33.41 -4.88
N VAL A 160 1.82 -32.11 -5.08
CA VAL A 160 0.94 -31.41 -6.03
C VAL A 160 1.72 -31.17 -7.33
N THR A 161 1.17 -31.68 -8.44
CA THR A 161 1.85 -31.66 -9.76
C THR A 161 1.09 -30.84 -10.80
N GLY A 162 -0.17 -30.47 -10.53
CA GLY A 162 -0.97 -29.67 -11.44
C GLY A 162 -2.19 -29.05 -10.76
N TYR A 163 -2.89 -28.19 -11.48
CA TYR A 163 -4.13 -27.60 -10.99
C TYR A 163 -5.07 -27.22 -12.13
N LEU A 164 -6.35 -27.10 -11.77
CA LEU A 164 -7.38 -26.41 -12.56
C LEU A 164 -7.77 -25.15 -11.84
N LEU A 165 -7.97 -24.07 -12.58
CA LEU A 165 -8.33 -22.76 -12.06
C LEU A 165 -9.59 -22.22 -12.74
N THR A 166 -10.51 -21.73 -11.95
CA THR A 166 -11.66 -20.94 -12.41
C THR A 166 -11.84 -19.72 -11.53
N MET A 167 -12.62 -18.76 -11.99
CA MET A 167 -13.06 -17.66 -11.13
C MET A 167 -13.93 -18.18 -10.00
N GLY A 168 -13.93 -17.45 -8.91
CA GLY A 168 -14.71 -17.76 -7.72
C GLY A 168 -15.66 -16.64 -7.32
N ASP A 169 -15.67 -16.36 -6.04
CA ASP A 169 -16.49 -15.32 -5.45
C ASP A 169 -15.89 -13.93 -5.69
N TYR A 170 -16.76 -12.95 -5.81
CA TYR A 170 -16.36 -11.55 -5.94
C TYR A 170 -17.35 -10.67 -5.17
N PHE A 171 -16.88 -9.50 -4.74
CA PHE A 171 -17.74 -8.54 -4.06
C PHE A 171 -18.57 -7.73 -5.04
N ALA A 172 -19.80 -7.42 -4.65
CA ALA A 172 -20.58 -6.38 -5.30
C ALA A 172 -19.82 -5.06 -5.26
N LYS A 173 -19.99 -4.22 -6.29
CA LYS A 173 -19.20 -3.00 -6.46
C LYS A 173 -19.42 -1.93 -5.38
N ASP A 174 -20.55 -2.03 -4.69
CA ASP A 174 -20.95 -1.01 -3.74
C ASP A 174 -20.46 -1.34 -2.33
N ALA A 175 -20.59 -0.89 -1.32
CA ALA A 175 -20.29 -0.99 0.09
C ALA A 175 -19.66 -2.32 0.63
N SER A 176 -19.41 -3.32 -0.20
CA SER A 176 -18.99 -4.65 0.26
C SER A 176 -17.63 -4.70 0.94
N LEU A 177 -16.75 -3.70 0.67
CA LEU A 177 -15.45 -3.60 1.33
C LEU A 177 -15.45 -2.69 2.57
N LEU A 178 -16.58 -2.08 2.93
CA LEU A 178 -16.65 -1.18 4.09
C LEU A 178 -16.34 -1.87 5.42
N ASN A 179 -16.53 -3.19 5.48
CA ASN A 179 -16.20 -4.02 6.64
C ASN A 179 -14.77 -4.55 6.64
N GLU A 180 -13.95 -4.16 5.66
CA GLU A 180 -12.54 -4.54 5.62
C GLU A 180 -11.74 -3.71 6.63
N MET A 181 -11.13 -4.40 7.60
CA MET A 181 -10.47 -3.75 8.73
C MET A 181 -9.01 -3.39 8.46
N MET A 182 -8.39 -4.01 7.47
CA MET A 182 -6.96 -3.89 7.23
C MET A 182 -6.62 -3.00 6.02
N THR A 183 -7.58 -2.31 5.45
CA THR A 183 -7.30 -1.42 4.31
C THR A 183 -7.21 0.05 4.69
N VAL A 184 -6.30 0.75 4.05
CA VAL A 184 -6.27 2.22 4.05
C VAL A 184 -7.38 2.75 3.14
N TRP A 185 -7.99 3.85 3.52
CA TRP A 185 -9.12 4.45 2.81
C TRP A 185 -8.76 5.78 2.15
N LYS A 186 -9.47 6.14 1.11
CA LYS A 186 -9.51 7.48 0.51
C LYS A 186 -10.95 7.89 0.27
N ALA A 187 -11.22 9.19 0.36
CA ALA A 187 -12.51 9.74 -0.02
C ALA A 187 -12.83 9.45 -1.50
N ASP A 188 -14.08 9.12 -1.78
CA ASP A 188 -14.59 8.78 -3.10
C ASP A 188 -15.95 9.47 -3.29
N ASP A 189 -16.08 10.23 -4.35
CA ASP A 189 -17.30 11.02 -4.60
C ASP A 189 -18.54 10.14 -4.89
N ALA A 190 -18.32 8.91 -5.38
CA ALA A 190 -19.40 7.98 -5.72
C ALA A 190 -19.82 7.05 -4.57
N ARG A 191 -18.91 6.81 -3.60
CA ARG A 191 -19.09 5.76 -2.58
C ARG A 191 -18.78 6.22 -1.16
N GLU A 192 -18.55 7.51 -0.95
CA GLU A 192 -18.01 8.11 0.26
C GLU A 192 -16.54 7.71 0.51
N PHE A 193 -16.21 6.41 0.49
CA PHE A 193 -14.84 5.89 0.65
C PHE A 193 -14.56 4.74 -0.32
N SER A 194 -13.30 4.65 -0.74
CA SER A 194 -12.77 3.50 -1.46
C SER A 194 -11.38 3.11 -0.93
N PRO A 195 -10.96 1.84 -1.08
CA PRO A 195 -9.62 1.42 -0.68
C PRO A 195 -8.53 2.25 -1.39
N LYS A 196 -7.51 2.64 -0.63
CA LYS A 196 -6.33 3.35 -1.14
C LYS A 196 -5.17 2.36 -1.25
N ARG A 197 -4.84 1.92 -2.47
CA ARG A 197 -3.70 1.04 -2.70
C ARG A 197 -2.39 1.74 -2.36
N HIS A 198 -1.42 0.98 -1.87
CA HIS A 198 -0.05 1.44 -1.73
C HIS A 198 0.60 1.66 -3.10
N ARG A 199 1.67 2.44 -3.12
CA ARG A 199 2.42 2.77 -4.34
C ARG A 199 3.82 2.22 -4.25
N LEU A 200 4.34 1.70 -5.35
CA LEU A 200 5.73 1.29 -5.45
C LEU A 200 6.65 2.49 -5.21
N GLU A 201 7.79 2.26 -4.60
CA GLU A 201 8.82 3.29 -4.32
C GLU A 201 8.30 4.52 -3.54
N TYR A 202 7.31 4.28 -2.68
CA TYR A 202 6.66 5.35 -1.93
C TYR A 202 6.70 5.02 -0.43
N GLN A 203 7.43 5.82 0.33
CA GLN A 203 7.58 5.63 1.77
C GLN A 203 6.23 5.78 2.48
N VAL A 204 5.89 4.81 3.31
CA VAL A 204 4.58 4.71 3.96
C VAL A 204 4.25 5.92 4.86
N TRP A 205 5.25 6.52 5.48
CA TRP A 205 5.08 7.68 6.36
C TRP A 205 4.53 8.92 5.63
N ARG A 206 4.73 9.03 4.32
CA ARG A 206 4.14 10.12 3.51
C ARG A 206 2.61 10.08 3.51
N ASP A 207 2.03 8.93 3.79
CA ASP A 207 0.60 8.71 3.91
C ASP A 207 0.11 8.61 5.37
N PHE A 208 0.90 9.05 6.35
CA PHE A 208 0.66 8.95 7.79
C PHE A 208 -0.77 9.35 8.19
N ALA A 209 -1.28 10.49 7.67
CA ALA A 209 -2.65 10.91 7.92
C ALA A 209 -3.70 9.87 7.47
N SER A 210 -3.49 9.23 6.30
CA SER A 210 -4.40 8.20 5.80
C SER A 210 -4.28 6.89 6.58
N LEU A 211 -3.07 6.54 7.04
CA LEU A 211 -2.86 5.36 7.88
C LEU A 211 -3.61 5.46 9.21
N LEU A 212 -3.62 6.66 9.81
CA LEU A 212 -4.29 6.90 11.08
C LEU A 212 -5.73 7.39 10.94
N GLY A 213 -6.24 7.52 9.72
CA GLY A 213 -7.60 7.98 9.47
C GLY A 213 -7.86 9.46 9.77
N MET A 214 -6.80 10.27 9.86
CA MET A 214 -6.90 11.69 10.17
C MET A 214 -7.43 12.49 8.98
N LYS A 215 -8.25 13.52 9.27
CA LYS A 215 -8.75 14.43 8.24
C LYS A 215 -7.60 15.21 7.60
N GLN A 216 -7.57 15.22 6.28
CA GLN A 216 -6.60 15.97 5.51
C GLN A 216 -7.32 16.87 4.50
N ASN A 217 -7.02 18.16 4.48
CA ASN A 217 -7.55 19.13 3.51
C ASN A 217 -9.09 19.15 3.41
N ASN A 218 -9.81 19.17 4.54
CA ASN A 218 -11.28 19.17 4.62
C ASN A 218 -11.99 17.96 3.98
N ARG A 219 -11.26 16.92 3.59
CA ARG A 219 -11.83 15.65 3.12
C ARG A 219 -12.11 14.74 4.29
N LYS A 220 -13.25 14.07 4.27
CA LYS A 220 -13.54 12.99 5.20
C LYS A 220 -12.51 11.88 5.00
N ASN A 221 -11.94 11.35 6.06
CA ASN A 221 -11.14 10.13 6.05
C ASN A 221 -11.85 9.07 6.87
N LYS A 222 -11.72 7.82 6.45
CA LYS A 222 -12.13 6.65 7.24
C LYS A 222 -10.87 6.05 7.86
N GLN A 223 -10.88 5.86 9.17
CA GLN A 223 -9.80 5.18 9.87
C GLN A 223 -9.80 3.69 9.49
N PRO A 224 -8.63 3.09 9.22
CA PRO A 224 -8.53 1.63 9.13
C PRO A 224 -8.97 0.97 10.43
N GLY A 225 -9.78 -0.08 10.36
CA GLY A 225 -10.31 -0.74 11.54
C GLY A 225 -9.24 -1.33 12.45
N ILE A 226 -8.12 -1.80 11.87
CA ILE A 226 -6.97 -2.26 12.66
C ILE A 226 -6.35 -1.14 13.49
N VAL A 227 -6.29 0.09 12.99
CA VAL A 227 -5.75 1.23 13.76
C VAL A 227 -6.70 1.61 14.88
N HIS A 228 -8.00 1.61 14.62
CA HIS A 228 -9.02 1.79 15.65
C HIS A 228 -8.91 0.72 16.74
N TRP A 229 -8.74 -0.54 16.36
CA TRP A 229 -8.52 -1.64 17.29
C TRP A 229 -7.27 -1.44 18.16
N LEU A 230 -6.14 -1.01 17.58
CA LEU A 230 -4.92 -0.71 18.34
C LEU A 230 -5.12 0.45 19.32
N GLN A 231 -5.95 1.44 19.01
CA GLN A 231 -6.35 2.49 19.95
C GLN A 231 -7.13 1.92 21.13
N ILE A 232 -8.11 1.05 20.89
CA ILE A 232 -8.87 0.39 21.96
C ILE A 232 -7.94 -0.41 22.86
N LEU A 233 -6.98 -1.13 22.29
CA LEU A 233 -6.01 -1.89 23.08
C LEU A 233 -5.13 -0.98 23.95
N GLU A 234 -4.71 0.18 23.43
CA GLU A 234 -3.89 1.14 24.19
C GLU A 234 -4.69 1.85 25.28
N ASP A 235 -5.95 2.24 24.98
CA ASP A 235 -6.82 2.92 25.94
C ASP A 235 -7.39 1.97 27.00
N SER A 236 -7.25 0.64 26.85
CA SER A 236 -7.77 -0.35 27.79
C SER A 236 -6.98 -0.36 29.10
N THR A 237 -7.68 -0.15 30.23
CA THR A 237 -7.02 0.12 31.52
C THR A 237 -6.66 -1.11 32.33
N ASP A 238 -7.27 -2.30 32.15
CA ASP A 238 -7.20 -3.27 33.26
C ASP A 238 -6.72 -4.70 33.01
N ALA A 239 -7.10 -5.37 31.98
CA ALA A 239 -6.77 -6.80 31.87
C ALA A 239 -5.98 -7.15 30.61
N ILE A 240 -5.99 -6.25 29.66
CA ILE A 240 -5.45 -6.47 28.31
C ILE A 240 -4.22 -5.59 28.06
N LYS A 241 -3.71 -4.87 29.05
CA LYS A 241 -2.44 -4.15 28.89
C LYS A 241 -1.35 -5.14 28.51
N MET A 242 -1.36 -5.48 27.24
CA MET A 242 -0.19 -6.05 26.61
C MET A 242 0.91 -5.01 26.87
N ASN A 243 2.02 -5.41 27.45
CA ASN A 243 3.15 -4.52 27.73
C ASN A 243 3.83 -4.18 26.38
N ILE A 244 3.08 -3.49 25.52
CA ILE A 244 3.46 -3.10 24.17
C ILE A 244 3.75 -1.60 24.21
N ASN A 245 5.02 -1.26 24.17
CA ASN A 245 5.44 0.14 24.11
C ASN A 245 5.47 0.69 22.67
N LEU A 246 5.54 -0.18 21.69
CA LEU A 246 5.69 0.18 20.28
C LEU A 246 4.73 -0.62 19.42
N PHE A 247 4.07 0.06 18.49
CA PHE A 247 3.35 -0.60 17.39
C PHE A 247 4.20 -0.58 16.12
N HIS A 248 4.41 -1.77 15.55
CA HIS A 248 5.04 -1.95 14.25
C HIS A 248 3.94 -2.11 13.21
N ILE A 249 3.60 -1.02 12.51
CA ILE A 249 2.60 -0.99 11.46
C ILE A 249 3.28 -1.34 10.15
N CYS A 250 2.95 -2.49 9.59
CA CYS A 250 3.45 -2.95 8.30
C CYS A 250 2.40 -2.73 7.23
N VAL A 251 2.82 -2.32 6.05
CA VAL A 251 1.98 -2.26 4.85
C VAL A 251 2.42 -3.32 3.85
N THR A 252 1.46 -3.87 3.12
CA THR A 252 1.73 -4.85 2.08
C THR A 252 0.77 -4.68 0.92
N GLY A 253 1.22 -5.07 -0.27
CA GLY A 253 0.40 -5.03 -1.46
C GLY A 253 1.09 -5.64 -2.66
N ALA A 254 0.37 -5.79 -3.75
CA ALA A 254 0.93 -6.16 -5.04
C ALA A 254 0.82 -4.99 -6.01
N PHE A 255 1.89 -4.74 -6.74
CA PHE A 255 1.90 -3.76 -7.80
C PHE A 255 1.57 -4.44 -9.13
N TYR A 256 0.48 -3.99 -9.72
CA TYR A 256 -0.03 -4.52 -10.98
C TYR A 256 0.24 -3.55 -12.13
N ASN A 257 0.66 -4.06 -13.26
CA ASN A 257 0.75 -3.30 -14.50
C ASN A 257 -0.17 -3.91 -15.55
N LEU A 258 -0.80 -3.06 -16.36
CA LEU A 258 -1.65 -3.49 -17.46
C LEU A 258 -0.75 -3.95 -18.62
N LYS A 259 -0.80 -5.23 -18.95
CA LYS A 259 -0.12 -5.80 -20.13
C LYS A 259 -1.16 -6.50 -21.01
N GLY A 260 -1.29 -6.00 -22.24
CA GLY A 260 -2.32 -6.50 -23.14
C GLY A 260 -3.73 -6.30 -22.61
N ALA A 261 -4.47 -7.38 -22.42
CA ALA A 261 -5.87 -7.35 -21.95
C ALA A 261 -6.02 -7.53 -20.44
N GLY A 262 -4.94 -7.68 -19.67
CA GLY A 262 -5.04 -8.01 -18.24
C GLY A 262 -4.00 -7.36 -17.35
N TRP A 263 -4.29 -7.33 -16.06
CA TRP A 263 -3.43 -6.82 -15.00
C TRP A 263 -2.50 -7.93 -14.52
N GLN A 264 -1.19 -7.71 -14.60
CA GLN A 264 -0.16 -8.65 -14.13
C GLN A 264 0.56 -8.11 -12.91
N ILE A 265 0.86 -8.99 -11.96
CA ILE A 265 1.73 -8.65 -10.84
C ILE A 265 3.15 -8.44 -11.37
N VAL A 266 3.68 -7.24 -11.18
CA VAL A 266 5.03 -6.87 -11.57
C VAL A 266 5.96 -6.88 -10.37
N ASP A 267 5.46 -6.45 -9.21
CA ASP A 267 6.23 -6.34 -8.00
C ASP A 267 5.33 -6.39 -6.75
N TYR A 268 5.95 -6.51 -5.58
CA TYR A 268 5.29 -6.48 -4.29
C TYR A 268 5.73 -5.26 -3.50
N ILE A 269 4.78 -4.67 -2.80
CA ILE A 269 5.00 -3.51 -1.95
C ILE A 269 5.09 -3.99 -0.51
N GLN A 270 6.17 -3.64 0.16
CA GLN A 270 6.36 -3.86 1.59
C GLN A 270 7.06 -2.65 2.16
N ASP A 271 6.50 -2.11 3.25
CA ASP A 271 7.12 -1.05 4.04
C ASP A 271 6.58 -1.16 5.47
N ASP A 272 7.22 -0.51 6.41
CA ASP A 272 6.79 -0.50 7.80
C ASP A 272 6.99 0.86 8.46
N LEU A 273 6.27 1.10 9.53
CA LEU A 273 6.40 2.27 10.36
C LEU A 273 6.24 1.88 11.82
N THR A 274 7.25 2.21 12.63
CA THR A 274 7.19 1.97 14.06
C THR A 274 6.86 3.27 14.79
N ILE A 275 5.89 3.22 15.67
CA ILE A 275 5.45 4.35 16.49
C ILE A 275 5.37 3.93 17.96
N ASN A 276 5.52 4.91 18.86
CA ASN A 276 5.20 4.70 20.26
C ASN A 276 3.69 4.41 20.39
N ALA A 277 3.33 3.40 21.17
CA ALA A 277 1.93 2.99 21.34
C ALA A 277 1.08 4.13 21.92
N SER A 278 1.63 4.91 22.86
CA SER A 278 0.93 6.05 23.46
C SER A 278 0.53 7.13 22.46
N LEU A 279 1.17 7.22 21.27
CA LEU A 279 0.71 8.13 20.20
C LEU A 279 -0.70 7.80 19.71
N LEU A 280 -1.13 6.54 19.79
CA LEU A 280 -2.49 6.15 19.40
C LEU A 280 -3.53 6.39 20.50
N ALA A 281 -3.11 6.62 21.75
CA ALA A 281 -4.03 6.93 22.82
C ALA A 281 -4.89 8.15 22.47
N LYS A 282 -6.18 8.08 22.75
CA LYS A 282 -7.15 9.13 22.43
C LYS A 282 -6.77 10.49 23.01
N MET A 283 -6.14 10.50 24.17
CA MET A 283 -5.65 11.72 24.82
C MET A 283 -4.52 12.42 24.05
N ASN A 284 -3.83 11.71 23.16
CA ASN A 284 -2.67 12.19 22.40
C ASN A 284 -2.99 12.56 20.93
N GLU A 285 -4.26 12.74 20.60
CA GLU A 285 -4.70 13.12 19.24
C GLU A 285 -4.01 14.41 18.74
N MET A 286 -3.71 15.36 19.63
CA MET A 286 -2.98 16.59 19.28
C MET A 286 -1.59 16.30 18.69
N TRP A 287 -0.88 15.29 19.20
CA TRP A 287 0.41 14.88 18.65
C TRP A 287 0.29 14.41 17.21
N ILE A 288 -0.72 13.60 16.93
CA ILE A 288 -0.97 13.08 15.57
C ILE A 288 -1.31 14.23 14.63
N GLN A 289 -2.15 15.18 15.06
CA GLN A 289 -2.52 16.35 14.26
C GLN A 289 -1.30 17.20 13.91
N GLU A 290 -0.41 17.45 14.88
CA GLU A 290 0.82 18.22 14.64
C GLU A 290 1.79 17.47 13.72
N ILE A 291 1.99 16.16 13.91
CA ILE A 291 2.79 15.33 12.99
C ILE A 291 2.25 15.42 11.56
N VAL A 292 0.93 15.37 11.37
CA VAL A 292 0.31 15.54 10.05
C VAL A 292 0.59 16.96 9.50
N GLY A 293 0.50 17.98 10.33
CA GLY A 293 0.79 19.38 9.95
C GLY A 293 2.23 19.57 9.47
N ILE A 294 3.20 19.03 10.20
CA ILE A 294 4.62 19.13 9.79
C ILE A 294 4.93 18.27 8.55
N LEU A 295 4.25 17.15 8.38
CA LEU A 295 4.38 16.36 7.15
C LEU A 295 3.86 17.11 5.92
N ASP A 296 2.79 17.88 6.05
CA ASP A 296 2.30 18.70 4.95
C ASP A 296 3.29 19.83 4.62
N LYS A 297 3.89 20.49 5.62
CA LYS A 297 5.01 21.42 5.42
C LYS A 297 6.20 20.73 4.72
N THR A 298 6.54 19.52 5.14
CA THR A 298 7.63 18.73 4.53
C THR A 298 7.34 18.42 3.06
N LYS A 299 6.12 18.02 2.73
CA LYS A 299 5.68 17.79 1.33
C LYS A 299 5.79 19.06 0.48
N ASP A 300 5.42 20.20 1.05
CA ASP A 300 5.54 21.48 0.36
C ASP A 300 7.02 21.87 0.14
N ALA A 301 7.89 21.62 1.11
CA ALA A 301 9.32 21.83 0.98
C ALA A 301 9.94 20.92 -0.10
N VAL A 302 9.60 19.63 -0.12
CA VAL A 302 10.05 18.70 -1.16
C VAL A 302 9.49 19.07 -2.54
N ARG A 303 8.27 19.58 -2.62
CA ARG A 303 7.73 20.12 -3.88
C ARG A 303 8.60 21.27 -4.42
N ASN A 304 9.03 22.16 -3.55
CA ASN A 304 9.93 23.25 -3.92
C ASN A 304 11.32 22.77 -4.35
N LEU A 305 11.83 21.66 -3.80
CA LEU A 305 13.08 21.03 -4.31
C LEU A 305 12.89 20.55 -5.76
N GLY A 306 11.75 19.96 -6.09
CA GLY A 306 11.41 19.58 -7.46
C GLY A 306 11.35 20.79 -8.41
N ASP A 307 10.75 21.90 -7.97
CA ASP A 307 10.70 23.14 -8.75
C ASP A 307 12.10 23.74 -8.94
N PHE A 308 12.94 23.69 -7.91
CA PHE A 308 14.35 24.13 -7.98
C PHE A 308 15.14 23.31 -9.01
N ALA A 309 15.02 21.98 -9.00
CA ALA A 309 15.67 21.12 -9.98
C ALA A 309 15.21 21.44 -11.42
N ALA A 310 13.93 21.76 -11.60
CA ALA A 310 13.41 22.20 -12.90
C ALA A 310 13.94 23.58 -13.31
N ASP A 311 14.03 24.54 -12.38
CA ASP A 311 14.63 25.86 -12.63
C ASP A 311 16.11 25.71 -13.03
N ILE A 312 16.90 24.84 -12.36
CA ILE A 312 18.30 24.53 -12.75
C ILE A 312 18.36 23.92 -14.16
N ALA A 313 17.48 22.98 -14.48
CA ALA A 313 17.46 22.37 -15.80
C ALA A 313 17.09 23.38 -16.90
N GLU A 314 16.19 24.32 -16.63
CA GLU A 314 15.83 25.39 -17.60
C GLU A 314 17.02 26.30 -17.86
N VAL A 315 17.73 26.77 -16.85
CA VAL A 315 18.92 27.64 -17.02
C VAL A 315 20.12 26.89 -17.60
N SER A 316 20.14 25.57 -17.53
CA SER A 316 21.13 24.71 -18.23
C SER A 316 20.83 24.51 -19.72
N GLY A 317 19.83 25.17 -20.27
CA GLY A 317 19.48 25.11 -21.70
C GLY A 317 18.37 24.12 -22.07
N ASN A 318 17.70 23.50 -21.10
CA ASN A 318 16.52 22.70 -21.39
C ASN A 318 15.30 23.61 -21.62
N SER A 319 14.81 23.66 -22.84
CA SER A 319 13.58 24.41 -23.17
C SER A 319 12.35 23.58 -22.84
N PHE A 320 11.51 24.06 -21.93
CA PHE A 320 10.21 23.49 -21.61
C PHE A 320 9.10 24.27 -22.33
N GLN A 321 9.01 24.16 -23.67
CA GLN A 321 7.98 24.81 -24.44
C GLN A 321 6.59 24.22 -24.11
N GLY A 322 5.59 25.08 -24.00
CA GLY A 322 4.19 24.66 -23.86
C GLY A 322 3.76 24.23 -22.46
N GLY A 323 4.29 24.82 -21.39
CA GLY A 323 3.84 24.55 -20.02
C GLY A 323 4.48 23.32 -19.39
N LEU A 324 3.72 22.35 -18.93
CA LEU A 324 4.23 21.13 -18.26
C LEU A 324 4.73 20.10 -19.29
N SER A 325 5.94 20.29 -19.85
CA SER A 325 6.52 19.25 -20.70
C SER A 325 6.75 17.96 -19.89
N THR A 326 6.68 16.80 -20.55
CA THR A 326 6.94 15.50 -19.92
C THR A 326 8.30 15.48 -19.22
N LYS A 327 9.33 16.02 -19.89
CA LYS A 327 10.69 16.10 -19.34
C LYS A 327 10.78 16.92 -18.05
N ARG A 328 10.05 18.06 -17.96
CA ARG A 328 9.99 18.86 -16.74
C ARG A 328 9.36 18.06 -15.59
N LYS A 329 8.27 17.35 -15.85
CA LYS A 329 7.60 16.50 -14.86
C LYS A 329 8.52 15.39 -14.35
N GLU A 330 9.30 14.77 -15.22
CA GLU A 330 10.26 13.73 -14.85
C GLU A 330 11.37 14.29 -13.94
N ILE A 331 11.94 15.46 -14.27
CA ILE A 331 12.96 16.12 -13.44
C ILE A 331 12.40 16.46 -12.06
N VAL A 332 11.21 17.07 -12.02
CA VAL A 332 10.52 17.40 -10.77
C VAL A 332 10.28 16.15 -9.93
N LYS A 333 9.74 15.11 -10.55
CA LYS A 333 9.46 13.83 -9.86
C LYS A 333 10.74 13.22 -9.31
N PHE A 334 11.80 13.15 -10.10
CA PHE A 334 13.06 12.57 -9.67
C PHE A 334 13.65 13.30 -8.45
N ALA A 335 13.72 14.65 -8.51
CA ALA A 335 14.24 15.43 -7.39
C ALA A 335 13.36 15.32 -6.12
N GLN A 336 12.04 15.19 -6.27
CA GLN A 336 11.14 14.96 -5.15
C GLN A 336 11.37 13.58 -4.50
N GLU A 337 11.48 12.52 -5.29
CA GLU A 337 11.75 11.17 -4.76
C GLU A 337 13.13 11.10 -4.09
N GLU A 338 14.14 11.77 -4.64
CA GLU A 338 15.44 11.94 -3.99
C GLU A 338 15.32 12.66 -2.64
N GLY A 339 14.57 13.76 -2.59
CA GLY A 339 14.29 14.47 -1.34
C GLY A 339 13.62 13.58 -0.28
N TYR A 340 12.61 12.82 -0.67
CA TYR A 340 11.93 11.88 0.24
C TYR A 340 12.86 10.73 0.67
N HIS A 341 13.69 10.22 -0.24
CA HIS A 341 14.65 9.16 0.09
C HIS A 341 15.63 9.61 1.19
N HIS A 342 16.17 10.82 1.08
CA HIS A 342 17.10 11.36 2.09
C HIS A 342 16.41 11.70 3.42
N LEU A 343 15.13 11.98 3.42
CA LEU A 343 14.35 12.23 4.63
C LEU A 343 13.86 10.96 5.33
N ASP A 344 13.81 9.82 4.63
CA ASP A 344 13.13 8.61 5.09
C ASP A 344 13.67 8.10 6.45
N GLN A 345 14.95 7.79 6.51
CA GLN A 345 15.57 7.27 7.74
C GLN A 345 15.47 8.27 8.90
N ALA A 346 15.69 9.55 8.61
CA ALA A 346 15.62 10.59 9.64
C ALA A 346 14.21 10.73 10.21
N PHE A 347 13.18 10.65 9.35
CA PHE A 347 11.79 10.70 9.80
C PHE A 347 11.41 9.51 10.68
N ARG A 348 11.80 8.30 10.28
CA ARG A 348 11.51 7.09 11.05
C ARG A 348 12.15 7.12 12.44
N ILE A 349 13.40 7.58 12.52
CA ILE A 349 14.13 7.73 13.80
C ILE A 349 13.46 8.78 14.68
N TRP A 350 13.14 9.94 14.10
CA TRP A 350 12.47 11.02 14.82
C TRP A 350 11.09 10.59 15.35
N LEU A 351 10.26 9.96 14.51
CA LEU A 351 8.94 9.50 14.89
C LEU A 351 8.97 8.42 15.98
N LEU A 352 9.89 7.47 15.86
CA LEU A 352 10.10 6.42 16.88
C LEU A 352 10.52 7.00 18.22
N GLY A 353 11.27 8.11 18.21
CA GLY A 353 11.74 8.80 19.41
C GLY A 353 10.68 9.64 20.11
N ILE A 354 9.48 9.82 19.54
CA ILE A 354 8.41 10.60 20.17
C ILE A 354 7.76 9.79 21.30
N ASN A 355 7.76 10.38 22.49
CA ASN A 355 7.03 9.87 23.66
C ASN A 355 6.13 10.97 24.21
N PRO A 356 4.82 10.96 23.91
CA PRO A 356 3.87 11.98 24.37
C PRO A 356 3.85 12.21 25.89
N ASP A 357 4.20 11.21 26.67
CA ASP A 357 4.18 11.31 28.14
C ASP A 357 5.37 12.09 28.72
N ASN A 358 6.46 12.23 27.94
CA ASN A 358 7.73 12.80 28.42
C ASN A 358 8.27 13.93 27.53
N ASP A 359 7.77 14.06 26.32
CA ASP A 359 8.26 15.04 25.35
C ASP A 359 7.38 16.31 25.32
N GLU A 360 7.99 17.41 24.88
CA GLU A 360 7.26 18.65 24.56
C GLU A 360 7.00 18.71 23.06
N LEU A 361 5.74 18.89 22.68
CA LEU A 361 5.26 18.87 21.29
C LEU A 361 6.01 19.87 20.40
N GLU A 362 6.15 21.11 20.88
CA GLU A 362 6.80 22.20 20.16
C GLU A 362 8.30 21.91 19.92
N MET A 363 8.97 21.31 20.91
CA MET A 363 10.39 20.95 20.77
C MET A 363 10.59 19.85 19.72
N ARG A 364 9.77 18.81 19.76
CA ARG A 364 9.82 17.72 18.77
C ARG A 364 9.48 18.20 17.36
N THR A 365 8.48 19.08 17.26
CA THR A 365 8.12 19.71 15.97
C THR A 365 9.30 20.52 15.40
N ALA A 366 9.91 21.39 16.21
CA ALA A 366 11.04 22.19 15.81
C ALA A 366 12.25 21.34 15.40
N GLU A 367 12.51 20.25 16.11
CA GLU A 367 13.57 19.28 15.78
C GLU A 367 13.39 18.72 14.36
N TRP A 368 12.19 18.23 14.02
CA TRP A 368 11.94 17.70 12.69
C TRP A 368 12.06 18.75 11.60
N LEU A 369 11.48 19.93 11.80
CA LEU A 369 11.55 21.01 10.81
C LEU A 369 12.99 21.42 10.53
N LEU A 370 13.85 21.44 11.56
CA LEU A 370 15.30 21.70 11.40
C LEU A 370 16.00 20.59 10.60
N ILE A 371 15.71 19.33 10.89
CA ILE A 371 16.27 18.18 10.16
C ILE A 371 15.86 18.27 8.68
N ALA A 372 14.57 18.44 8.40
CA ALA A 372 14.07 18.52 7.04
C ALA A 372 14.68 19.70 6.26
N LYS A 373 14.75 20.87 6.88
CA LYS A 373 15.38 22.07 6.31
C LYS A 373 16.84 21.83 5.95
N LYS A 374 17.63 21.30 6.89
CA LYS A 374 19.06 21.03 6.68
C LYS A 374 19.27 20.03 5.53
N THR A 375 18.53 18.94 5.52
CA THR A 375 18.62 17.90 4.49
C THR A 375 18.30 18.46 3.10
N LEU A 376 17.20 19.19 2.96
CA LEU A 376 16.79 19.72 1.66
C LEU A 376 17.71 20.84 1.15
N LEU A 377 18.23 21.68 2.04
CA LEU A 377 19.23 22.70 1.66
C LEU A 377 20.54 22.06 1.23
N GLN A 378 20.98 20.99 1.89
CA GLN A 378 22.16 20.24 1.48
C GLN A 378 22.01 19.64 0.09
N LEU A 379 20.88 18.95 -0.19
CA LEU A 379 20.61 18.40 -1.51
C LEU A 379 20.58 19.47 -2.61
N ALA A 380 19.93 20.58 -2.34
CA ALA A 380 19.92 21.70 -3.28
C ALA A 380 21.31 22.31 -3.53
N GLN A 381 22.14 22.38 -2.49
CA GLN A 381 23.54 22.84 -2.63
C GLN A 381 24.37 21.85 -3.46
N GLU A 382 24.17 20.55 -3.29
CA GLU A 382 24.85 19.53 -4.08
C GLU A 382 24.45 19.62 -5.56
N GLN A 383 23.15 19.81 -5.86
CA GLN A 383 22.66 20.04 -7.21
C GLN A 383 23.24 21.33 -7.82
N LEU A 384 23.34 22.41 -7.04
CA LEU A 384 23.97 23.65 -7.48
C LEU A 384 25.46 23.45 -7.82
N ASN A 385 26.19 22.71 -6.99
CA ASN A 385 27.62 22.44 -7.20
C ASN A 385 27.89 21.57 -8.43
N GLN A 386 26.91 20.79 -8.85
CA GLN A 386 26.99 19.90 -10.02
C GLN A 386 26.47 20.55 -11.32
N CYS A 387 25.93 21.77 -11.25
CA CYS A 387 25.38 22.42 -12.44
C CYS A 387 26.48 22.89 -13.40
N SER A 388 26.12 23.02 -14.68
CA SER A 388 27.06 23.47 -15.74
C SER A 388 27.39 24.96 -15.63
N ASP A 389 28.53 25.36 -16.20
CA ASP A 389 28.87 26.79 -16.33
C ASP A 389 27.79 27.59 -17.05
N THR A 390 27.12 26.98 -18.04
CA THR A 390 25.96 27.59 -18.72
C THR A 390 24.83 27.93 -17.74
N ALA A 391 24.55 27.07 -16.76
CA ALA A 391 23.54 27.31 -15.75
C ALA A 391 23.94 28.42 -14.78
N LEU A 392 25.23 28.54 -14.46
CA LEU A 392 25.74 29.60 -13.60
C LEU A 392 25.65 30.98 -14.29
N VAL A 393 25.96 31.07 -15.57
CA VAL A 393 25.82 32.29 -16.38
C VAL A 393 24.34 32.60 -16.62
N GLY A 394 23.56 31.59 -17.03
CA GLY A 394 22.13 31.70 -17.29
C GLY A 394 21.77 32.57 -18.51
N TYR A 395 20.60 33.17 -18.47
CA TYR A 395 20.04 34.02 -19.53
C TYR A 395 19.16 35.15 -18.98
N VAL A 396 18.84 36.12 -19.83
CA VAL A 396 17.92 37.23 -19.47
C VAL A 396 16.55 36.95 -20.07
N LYS A 397 15.51 36.97 -19.24
CA LYS A 397 14.11 36.81 -19.64
C LYS A 397 13.29 38.00 -19.09
N GLY A 398 12.70 38.78 -19.99
CA GLY A 398 11.92 39.96 -19.57
C GLY A 398 12.71 41.01 -18.74
N GLY A 399 14.02 41.17 -19.04
CA GLY A 399 14.88 42.09 -18.30
C GLY A 399 15.38 41.57 -16.95
N VAL A 400 15.04 40.31 -16.58
CA VAL A 400 15.46 39.67 -15.33
C VAL A 400 16.41 38.51 -15.67
N GLU A 401 17.59 38.53 -15.03
CA GLU A 401 18.54 37.41 -15.13
C GLU A 401 17.96 36.16 -14.49
N GLN A 402 18.10 35.04 -15.17
CA GLN A 402 17.77 33.70 -14.70
C GLN A 402 19.05 32.86 -14.71
N ASN A 403 19.48 32.42 -13.55
CA ASN A 403 20.66 31.56 -13.38
C ASN A 403 20.51 30.66 -12.17
N ALA A 404 21.40 29.69 -12.03
CA ALA A 404 21.36 28.69 -10.96
C ALA A 404 21.45 29.31 -9.57
N ILE A 405 22.22 30.39 -9.39
CA ILE A 405 22.38 31.08 -8.11
C ILE A 405 21.06 31.73 -7.67
N LYS A 406 20.38 32.41 -8.59
CA LYS A 406 19.04 33.01 -8.31
C LYS A 406 17.99 31.94 -8.03
N ALA A 407 18.02 30.82 -8.76
CA ALA A 407 17.14 29.68 -8.49
C ALA A 407 17.37 29.13 -7.06
N PHE A 408 18.63 29.00 -6.64
CA PHE A 408 18.98 28.55 -5.30
C PHE A 408 18.55 29.54 -4.20
N GLN A 409 18.78 30.84 -4.39
CA GLN A 409 18.32 31.87 -3.46
C GLN A 409 16.80 31.87 -3.31
N LYS A 410 16.06 31.72 -4.40
CA LYS A 410 14.62 31.58 -4.41
C LYS A 410 14.17 30.32 -3.62
N PHE A 411 14.86 29.20 -3.81
CA PHE A 411 14.62 27.98 -3.06
C PHE A 411 14.88 28.18 -1.56
N GLN A 412 16.04 28.73 -1.18
CA GLN A 412 16.37 29.03 0.22
C GLN A 412 15.31 29.89 0.91
N TYR A 413 14.84 30.95 0.22
CA TYR A 413 13.78 31.82 0.73
C TYR A 413 12.48 31.06 0.98
N ARG A 414 12.05 30.21 0.02
CA ARG A 414 10.84 29.38 0.15
C ARG A 414 10.96 28.37 1.28
N ILE A 415 12.08 27.68 1.38
CA ILE A 415 12.32 26.70 2.46
C ILE A 415 12.28 27.38 3.83
N LYS A 416 12.88 28.56 3.97
CA LYS A 416 12.81 29.35 5.20
C LYS A 416 11.36 29.72 5.57
N ASN A 417 10.52 30.06 4.60
CA ASN A 417 9.13 30.40 4.88
C ASN A 417 8.24 29.19 5.23
N ILE A 418 8.59 28.01 4.74
CA ILE A 418 7.81 26.78 4.96
C ILE A 418 8.22 26.10 6.26
N LEU A 419 9.53 26.00 6.51
CA LEU A 419 10.09 25.23 7.61
C LEU A 419 10.63 26.07 8.78
N GLY A 420 10.66 27.38 8.64
CA GLY A 420 11.11 28.30 9.67
C GLY A 420 12.58 28.75 9.52
#